data_9c4d3e02223a17ad4f3518c1b94f07cf
#
_entry.id   9c4d3e02223a17ad4f3518c1b94f07cf
#
_cell.length_a   1.000
_cell.length_b   1.000
_cell.length_c   1.000
_cell.angle_alpha   90.00
_cell.angle_beta   90.00
_cell.angle_gamma   90.00
#
_symmetry.space_group_name_H-M   'P 1'
#
loop_
_entity.id
_entity.type
_entity.pdbx_description
1 polymer ?
#
loop_
_entity_poly.entity_id
_entity_poly.type
_entity_poly.pdbx_seq_one_letter_code
_entity_poly.pdbx_strand_id
1 'polypeptide(L)'
;MNRIYKVIWSKVKNCYIVVSEIAKSHSKPVSTKLNAGKTVAAVLAVTALCSGFTVGNVFAATATNPAGEGPGIAIGTNSSANNNAAVAVGMNAQANNRNSVAVGYGAQANYVNAIAVGTGAKAENSDAIAMGTNSSATGNLSVSIGQTAGASGAYAVALGQNAKANKDNSVA
;
A
#
# COMPACT_ATOMS: atom_id res chain seq x y z
N MET A 1 -22.92 11.71 53.06
CA MET A 1 -22.11 11.06 51.96
C MET A 1 -23.01 10.91 50.74
N ASN A 2 -22.77 11.71 49.70
CA ASN A 2 -23.51 11.60 48.44
C ASN A 2 -22.99 10.39 47.66
N ARG A 3 -23.87 9.44 47.35
CA ARG A 3 -23.57 8.29 46.50
C ARG A 3 -23.75 8.71 45.05
N ILE A 4 -22.65 8.75 44.29
CA ILE A 4 -22.61 9.25 42.90
C ILE A 4 -22.76 8.12 41.86
N TYR A 5 -23.43 7.03 42.24
CA TYR A 5 -23.63 5.88 41.34
C TYR A 5 -25.03 5.29 41.49
N LYS A 6 -25.53 4.79 40.37
CA LYS A 6 -26.84 4.13 40.24
C LYS A 6 -26.64 2.73 39.71
N VAL A 7 -27.40 1.77 40.20
CA VAL A 7 -27.44 0.40 39.71
C VAL A 7 -28.59 0.28 38.72
N ILE A 8 -28.28 -0.15 37.51
CA ILE A 8 -29.26 -0.37 36.44
C ILE A 8 -29.16 -1.79 35.89
N TRP A 9 -30.28 -2.35 35.43
CA TRP A 9 -30.34 -3.65 34.77
C TRP A 9 -29.91 -3.52 33.31
N SER A 10 -28.87 -4.24 32.90
CA SER A 10 -28.43 -4.29 31.51
C SER A 10 -29.09 -5.51 30.81
N LYS A 11 -30.01 -5.24 29.89
CA LYS A 11 -30.64 -6.29 29.07
C LYS A 11 -29.66 -6.99 28.14
N VAL A 12 -28.56 -6.32 27.74
CA VAL A 12 -27.56 -6.87 26.85
C VAL A 12 -26.63 -7.85 27.57
N LYS A 13 -26.29 -7.56 28.84
CA LYS A 13 -25.40 -8.40 29.66
C LYS A 13 -26.16 -9.30 30.62
N ASN A 14 -27.48 -9.19 30.69
CA ASN A 14 -28.37 -9.90 31.60
C ASN A 14 -27.91 -9.88 33.06
N CYS A 15 -27.41 -8.73 33.52
CA CYS A 15 -26.93 -8.50 34.89
C CYS A 15 -27.12 -7.04 35.33
N TYR A 16 -27.06 -6.80 36.65
CA TYR A 16 -27.04 -5.45 37.18
C TYR A 16 -25.65 -4.84 37.04
N ILE A 17 -25.60 -3.60 36.54
CA ILE A 17 -24.35 -2.84 36.41
C ILE A 17 -24.46 -1.53 37.19
N VAL A 18 -23.34 -1.12 37.78
CA VAL A 18 -23.21 0.16 38.48
C VAL A 18 -22.76 1.22 37.46
N VAL A 19 -23.51 2.31 37.33
CA VAL A 19 -23.19 3.43 36.46
C VAL A 19 -23.07 4.72 37.29
N SER A 20 -22.20 5.64 36.85
CA SER A 20 -22.08 6.96 37.46
C SER A 20 -23.31 7.81 37.12
N GLU A 21 -23.87 8.49 38.08
CA GLU A 21 -24.99 9.44 37.88
C GLU A 21 -24.56 10.66 37.03
N ILE A 22 -23.26 10.90 36.87
CA ILE A 22 -22.70 12.01 36.10
C ILE A 22 -22.71 11.68 34.61
N ALA A 23 -22.82 10.40 34.22
CA ALA A 23 -22.93 9.99 32.83
C ALA A 23 -24.34 10.29 32.30
N LYS A 24 -24.63 11.55 31.97
CA LYS A 24 -25.81 11.88 31.18
C LYS A 24 -25.65 11.26 29.81
N SER A 25 -26.40 10.20 29.55
CA SER A 25 -26.56 9.63 28.21
C SER A 25 -27.21 10.65 27.29
N HIS A 26 -26.40 11.43 26.60
CA HIS A 26 -26.82 12.20 25.42
C HIS A 26 -26.33 11.50 24.15
N SER A 27 -26.80 10.29 23.94
CA SER A 27 -26.74 9.70 22.61
C SER A 27 -28.16 9.58 22.06
N LYS A 28 -28.62 10.63 21.38
CA LYS A 28 -29.68 10.44 20.38
C LYS A 28 -29.08 9.49 19.33
N PRO A 29 -29.78 8.41 18.93
CA PRO A 29 -29.33 7.60 17.82
C PRO A 29 -29.31 8.49 16.59
N VAL A 30 -28.13 8.81 16.08
CA VAL A 30 -27.97 9.42 14.77
C VAL A 30 -28.28 8.30 13.76
N SER A 31 -29.51 8.29 13.28
CA SER A 31 -29.88 7.47 12.13
C SER A 31 -29.25 8.08 10.88
N THR A 32 -27.99 7.85 10.67
CA THR A 32 -27.36 8.08 9.38
C THR A 32 -27.71 6.91 8.48
N LYS A 33 -28.53 7.14 7.47
CA LYS A 33 -28.65 6.25 6.33
C LYS A 33 -27.29 6.18 5.66
N LEU A 34 -26.57 5.09 5.93
CA LEU A 34 -25.26 4.79 5.40
C LEU A 34 -25.42 4.41 3.92
N ASN A 35 -25.09 5.32 3.02
CA ASN A 35 -24.82 4.95 1.63
C ASN A 35 -23.58 4.08 1.61
N ALA A 36 -23.70 2.83 1.19
CA ALA A 36 -22.71 1.75 1.30
C ALA A 36 -21.37 1.99 0.60
N GLY A 37 -21.13 3.16 0.03
CA GLY A 37 -19.89 3.50 -0.69
C GLY A 37 -18.91 4.45 0.04
N LYS A 38 -19.31 5.03 1.21
CA LYS A 38 -18.51 6.09 1.87
C LYS A 38 -18.13 5.81 3.33
N THR A 39 -18.44 4.63 3.86
CA THR A 39 -18.41 4.38 5.31
C THR A 39 -17.20 3.63 5.84
N VAL A 40 -16.38 3.05 4.98
CA VAL A 40 -15.18 2.31 5.44
C VAL A 40 -14.11 3.26 6.00
N ALA A 41 -14.00 4.49 5.47
CA ALA A 41 -13.04 5.48 5.94
C ALA A 41 -13.38 6.08 7.32
N ALA A 42 -14.67 6.21 7.66
CA ALA A 42 -15.10 6.82 8.92
C ALA A 42 -15.00 5.86 10.12
N VAL A 43 -15.14 4.55 9.92
CA VAL A 43 -15.05 3.55 10.98
C VAL A 43 -13.60 3.32 11.43
N LEU A 44 -12.64 3.39 10.51
CA LEU A 44 -11.22 3.30 10.86
C LEU A 44 -10.71 4.52 11.65
N ALA A 45 -11.26 5.71 11.41
CA ALA A 45 -10.87 6.93 12.13
C ALA A 45 -11.33 6.92 13.60
N VAL A 46 -12.48 6.32 13.90
CA VAL A 46 -13.04 6.27 15.27
C VAL A 46 -12.33 5.24 16.15
N THR A 47 -11.88 4.11 15.59
CA THR A 47 -11.12 3.10 16.36
C THR A 47 -9.69 3.55 16.67
N ALA A 48 -9.08 4.41 15.85
CA ALA A 48 -7.75 4.97 16.10
C ALA A 48 -7.73 5.99 17.25
N LEU A 49 -8.85 6.70 17.51
CA LEU A 49 -8.93 7.68 18.60
C LEU A 49 -9.07 7.05 20.00
N CYS A 50 -9.54 5.80 20.11
CA CYS A 50 -9.77 5.16 21.40
C CYS A 50 -8.56 4.38 21.94
N SER A 51 -7.51 4.14 21.15
CA SER A 51 -6.39 3.29 21.56
C SER A 51 -5.06 4.00 21.80
N GLY A 52 -4.99 5.33 21.69
CA GLY A 52 -3.74 6.08 21.89
C GLY A 52 -2.59 5.65 20.97
N PHE A 53 -2.89 4.90 19.93
CA PHE A 53 -1.93 4.44 18.94
C PHE A 53 -1.79 5.52 17.87
N THR A 54 -0.70 6.29 17.91
CA THR A 54 -0.30 7.11 16.79
C THR A 54 0.18 6.18 15.67
N VAL A 55 -0.74 5.72 14.84
CA VAL A 55 -0.39 5.15 13.53
C VAL A 55 0.21 6.32 12.75
N GLY A 56 1.54 6.37 12.70
CA GLY A 56 2.24 7.26 11.80
C GLY A 56 1.60 7.13 10.42
N ASN A 57 1.24 8.25 9.82
CA ASN A 57 0.49 8.43 8.59
C ASN A 57 0.55 7.25 7.62
N VAL A 58 -0.31 6.24 7.83
CA VAL A 58 -0.61 5.27 6.79
C VAL A 58 -1.61 5.98 5.89
N PHE A 59 -1.12 6.81 4.99
CA PHE A 59 -1.94 7.22 3.86
C PHE A 59 -2.12 5.98 2.98
N ALA A 60 -3.20 5.24 3.21
CA ALA A 60 -3.72 4.40 2.16
C ALA A 60 -4.11 5.36 1.03
N ALA A 61 -3.19 5.61 0.11
CA ALA A 61 -3.56 6.21 -1.15
C ALA A 61 -4.60 5.25 -1.73
N THR A 62 -5.85 5.69 -1.78
CA THR A 62 -6.89 4.95 -2.48
C THR A 62 -6.39 4.78 -3.92
N ALA A 63 -5.93 3.59 -4.24
CA ALA A 63 -5.68 3.24 -5.62
C ALA A 63 -7.03 3.40 -6.33
N THR A 64 -7.21 4.50 -7.04
CA THR A 64 -8.34 4.66 -7.94
C THR A 64 -8.05 3.73 -9.11
N ASN A 65 -8.55 2.50 -8.99
CA ASN A 65 -8.57 1.59 -10.13
C ASN A 65 -9.73 1.99 -11.05
N PRO A 66 -9.50 2.62 -12.19
CA PRO A 66 -10.57 3.02 -13.10
C PRO A 66 -11.23 1.84 -13.80
N ALA A 67 -10.69 0.63 -13.70
CA ALA A 67 -11.17 -0.55 -14.43
C ALA A 67 -12.02 -1.51 -13.58
N GLY A 68 -12.25 -1.24 -12.28
CA GLY A 68 -13.05 -2.13 -11.43
C GLY A 68 -12.45 -3.50 -11.14
N GLU A 69 -11.21 -3.73 -11.48
CA GLU A 69 -10.48 -4.96 -11.26
C GLU A 69 -9.53 -4.84 -10.09
N GLY A 70 -9.96 -5.16 -8.90
CA GLY A 70 -9.25 -5.31 -7.63
C GLY A 70 -8.18 -4.24 -7.29
N PRO A 71 -8.11 -3.78 -6.05
CA PRO A 71 -7.19 -2.72 -5.67
C PRO A 71 -5.74 -3.21 -5.68
N GLY A 72 -4.85 -2.50 -6.35
CA GLY A 72 -3.42 -2.57 -6.10
C GLY A 72 -3.08 -2.04 -4.72
N ILE A 73 -1.90 -2.38 -4.19
CA ILE A 73 -1.40 -1.88 -2.91
C ILE A 73 -0.47 -0.71 -3.17
N ALA A 74 -0.84 0.50 -2.75
CA ALA A 74 0.00 1.69 -2.83
C ALA A 74 0.28 2.24 -1.43
N ILE A 75 1.54 2.31 -1.04
CA ILE A 75 1.99 2.80 0.27
C ILE A 75 3.09 3.84 0.08
N GLY A 76 2.83 5.06 0.49
CA GLY A 76 3.77 6.18 0.39
C GLY A 76 3.18 7.38 -0.36
N THR A 77 3.77 8.56 -0.14
CA THR A 77 3.32 9.79 -0.80
C THR A 77 3.52 9.68 -2.32
N ASN A 78 2.49 9.96 -3.10
CA ASN A 78 2.47 9.84 -4.57
C ASN A 78 2.82 8.44 -5.09
N SER A 79 2.67 7.39 -4.28
CA SER A 79 2.78 6.02 -4.80
C SER A 79 1.57 5.66 -5.64
N SER A 80 1.76 4.87 -6.68
CA SER A 80 0.72 4.51 -7.63
C SER A 80 0.76 3.01 -7.97
N ALA A 81 -0.35 2.30 -7.70
CA ALA A 81 -0.55 0.90 -8.06
C ALA A 81 -1.88 0.80 -8.82
N ASN A 82 -1.84 1.05 -10.13
CA ASN A 82 -3.03 1.33 -10.93
C ASN A 82 -3.71 0.08 -11.48
N ASN A 83 -3.23 -1.11 -11.19
CA ASN A 83 -3.75 -2.33 -11.80
C ASN A 83 -3.86 -3.49 -10.80
N ASN A 84 -4.55 -4.56 -11.20
CA ASN A 84 -4.74 -5.76 -10.39
C ASN A 84 -3.43 -6.38 -9.95
N ALA A 85 -3.38 -6.77 -8.67
CA ALA A 85 -2.20 -7.36 -8.04
C ALA A 85 -0.91 -6.52 -8.17
N ALA A 86 -1.02 -5.21 -8.47
CA ALA A 86 0.11 -4.30 -8.46
C ALA A 86 0.47 -3.89 -7.02
N VAL A 87 1.76 -3.76 -6.73
CA VAL A 87 2.26 -3.33 -5.42
C VAL A 87 3.25 -2.20 -5.58
N ALA A 88 2.94 -1.02 -5.03
CA ALA A 88 3.83 0.14 -5.01
C ALA A 88 4.10 0.58 -3.57
N VAL A 89 5.33 0.45 -3.10
CA VAL A 89 5.73 0.80 -1.74
C VAL A 89 6.91 1.76 -1.76
N GLY A 90 6.70 2.97 -1.28
CA GLY A 90 7.70 4.04 -1.26
C GLY A 90 7.17 5.33 -1.87
N MET A 91 7.78 6.46 -1.50
CA MET A 91 7.41 7.76 -2.06
C MET A 91 7.72 7.77 -3.56
N ASN A 92 6.75 8.21 -4.38
CA ASN A 92 6.82 8.22 -5.85
C ASN A 92 7.02 6.82 -6.50
N ALA A 93 6.79 5.71 -5.78
CA ALA A 93 6.84 4.37 -6.37
C ALA A 93 5.69 4.16 -7.35
N GLN A 94 5.96 3.56 -8.50
CA GLN A 94 4.99 3.37 -9.57
C GLN A 94 4.96 1.90 -10.02
N ALA A 95 3.83 1.23 -9.79
CA ALA A 95 3.50 -0.10 -10.27
C ALA A 95 2.22 0.01 -11.12
N ASN A 96 2.38 0.33 -12.40
CA ASN A 96 1.26 0.79 -13.22
C ASN A 96 0.61 -0.32 -14.05
N ASN A 97 1.11 -1.55 -13.96
CA ASN A 97 0.56 -2.64 -14.74
C ASN A 97 0.24 -3.89 -13.89
N ARG A 98 -0.44 -4.86 -14.47
CA ARG A 98 -0.86 -6.08 -13.80
C ARG A 98 0.35 -6.87 -13.26
N ASN A 99 0.24 -7.35 -12.02
CA ASN A 99 1.25 -8.11 -11.30
C ASN A 99 2.61 -7.39 -11.15
N SER A 100 2.66 -6.05 -11.36
CA SER A 100 3.90 -5.30 -11.21
C SER A 100 4.21 -4.99 -9.74
N VAL A 101 5.49 -4.94 -9.39
CA VAL A 101 5.96 -4.65 -8.04
C VAL A 101 7.01 -3.54 -8.08
N ALA A 102 6.74 -2.41 -7.43
CA ALA A 102 7.67 -1.30 -7.29
C ALA A 102 7.91 -0.99 -5.80
N VAL A 103 9.12 -1.22 -5.31
CA VAL A 103 9.47 -1.00 -3.90
C VAL A 103 10.70 -0.12 -3.79
N GLY A 104 10.55 1.06 -3.22
CA GLY A 104 11.63 2.05 -3.05
C GLY A 104 11.22 3.44 -3.50
N TYR A 105 12.01 4.45 -3.11
CA TYR A 105 11.81 5.82 -3.54
C TYR A 105 11.94 5.92 -5.08
N GLY A 106 10.88 6.35 -5.76
CA GLY A 106 10.89 6.52 -7.22
C GLY A 106 11.10 5.23 -8.01
N ALA A 107 10.89 4.05 -7.42
CA ALA A 107 10.93 2.78 -8.14
C ALA A 107 9.83 2.72 -9.21
N GLN A 108 10.12 2.18 -10.39
CA GLN A 108 9.21 2.14 -11.52
C GLN A 108 9.12 0.72 -12.11
N ALA A 109 7.94 0.12 -12.00
CA ALA A 109 7.58 -1.16 -12.61
C ALA A 109 6.33 -0.96 -13.48
N ASN A 110 6.54 -0.50 -14.72
CA ASN A 110 5.47 0.03 -15.54
C ASN A 110 4.87 -0.98 -16.53
N TYR A 111 5.38 -2.20 -16.55
CA TYR A 111 4.93 -3.26 -17.46
C TYR A 111 4.40 -4.48 -16.70
N VAL A 112 3.73 -5.37 -17.44
CA VAL A 112 3.16 -6.61 -16.89
C VAL A 112 4.27 -7.47 -16.27
N ASN A 113 4.02 -7.99 -15.07
CA ASN A 113 4.94 -8.82 -14.29
C ASN A 113 6.31 -8.16 -13.99
N ALA A 114 6.46 -6.85 -14.21
CA ALA A 114 7.72 -6.14 -13.95
C ALA A 114 7.98 -6.00 -12.44
N ILE A 115 9.24 -6.14 -12.04
CA ILE A 115 9.68 -6.00 -10.64
C ILE A 115 10.78 -4.96 -10.56
N ALA A 116 10.56 -3.87 -9.80
CA ALA A 116 11.53 -2.83 -9.53
C ALA A 116 11.71 -2.65 -8.02
N VAL A 117 12.88 -3.00 -7.48
CA VAL A 117 13.17 -2.92 -6.04
C VAL A 117 14.46 -2.13 -5.81
N GLY A 118 14.33 -0.98 -5.16
CA GLY A 118 15.45 -0.08 -4.86
C GLY A 118 15.13 1.36 -5.23
N THR A 119 15.90 2.30 -4.67
CA THR A 119 15.76 3.72 -5.00
C THR A 119 16.04 3.95 -6.48
N GLY A 120 15.07 4.50 -7.21
CA GLY A 120 15.20 4.78 -8.64
C GLY A 120 15.35 3.53 -9.53
N ALA A 121 15.06 2.33 -9.03
CA ALA A 121 15.08 1.10 -9.83
C ALA A 121 14.01 1.17 -10.93
N LYS A 122 14.35 0.68 -12.14
CA LYS A 122 13.47 0.75 -13.31
C LYS A 122 13.36 -0.60 -14.01
N ALA A 123 12.18 -1.17 -14.04
CA ALA A 123 11.80 -2.32 -14.84
C ALA A 123 10.85 -1.85 -15.96
N GLU A 124 11.40 -1.58 -17.12
CA GLU A 124 10.73 -0.86 -18.20
C GLU A 124 10.28 -1.76 -19.33
N ASN A 125 10.13 -3.07 -19.06
CA ASN A 125 9.56 -3.98 -20.05
C ASN A 125 8.84 -5.16 -19.34
N SER A 126 8.08 -5.95 -20.11
CA SER A 126 7.38 -7.11 -19.56
C SER A 126 8.34 -8.14 -18.99
N ASP A 127 7.98 -8.70 -17.83
CA ASP A 127 8.75 -9.70 -17.10
C ASP A 127 10.19 -9.27 -16.75
N ALA A 128 10.46 -7.95 -16.79
CA ALA A 128 11.75 -7.38 -16.43
C ALA A 128 11.93 -7.29 -14.91
N ILE A 129 13.15 -7.56 -14.43
CA ILE A 129 13.50 -7.48 -13.00
C ILE A 129 14.66 -6.49 -12.83
N ALA A 130 14.43 -5.41 -12.07
CA ALA A 130 15.44 -4.44 -11.68
C ALA A 130 15.56 -4.39 -10.16
N MET A 131 16.70 -4.79 -9.59
CA MET A 131 16.95 -4.79 -8.15
C MET A 131 18.23 -4.07 -7.80
N GLY A 132 18.14 -3.03 -6.98
CA GLY A 132 19.28 -2.20 -6.57
C GLY A 132 19.06 -0.72 -6.87
N THR A 133 19.82 0.15 -6.23
CA THR A 133 19.75 1.60 -6.44
C THR A 133 20.09 1.94 -7.89
N ASN A 134 19.18 2.61 -8.58
CA ASN A 134 19.32 2.99 -9.99
C ASN A 134 19.60 1.81 -10.95
N SER A 135 19.22 0.59 -10.58
CA SER A 135 19.24 -0.55 -11.51
C SER A 135 18.23 -0.33 -12.63
N SER A 136 18.55 -0.83 -13.83
CA SER A 136 17.71 -0.59 -15.03
C SER A 136 17.61 -1.87 -15.88
N ALA A 137 16.43 -2.44 -15.96
CA ALA A 137 16.09 -3.58 -16.81
C ALA A 137 15.11 -3.09 -17.88
N THR A 138 15.66 -2.76 -19.07
CA THR A 138 14.89 -2.19 -20.19
C THR A 138 14.64 -3.17 -21.31
N GLY A 139 15.35 -4.29 -21.32
CA GLY A 139 15.09 -5.39 -22.26
C GLY A 139 13.88 -6.22 -21.84
N ASN A 140 13.20 -6.83 -22.79
CA ASN A 140 12.13 -7.80 -22.50
C ASN A 140 12.72 -9.02 -21.78
N LEU A 141 12.09 -9.52 -20.72
CA LEU A 141 12.56 -10.61 -19.87
C LEU A 141 14.00 -10.42 -19.34
N SER A 142 14.44 -9.16 -19.19
CA SER A 142 15.80 -8.86 -18.71
C SER A 142 15.88 -8.82 -17.18
N VAL A 143 17.06 -9.13 -16.65
CA VAL A 143 17.34 -9.12 -15.21
C VAL A 143 18.53 -8.21 -14.94
N SER A 144 18.33 -7.20 -14.07
CA SER A 144 19.36 -6.24 -13.68
C SER A 144 19.43 -6.19 -12.16
N ILE A 145 20.47 -6.76 -11.57
CA ILE A 145 20.65 -6.83 -10.11
C ILE A 145 22.00 -6.21 -9.71
N GLY A 146 21.93 -5.16 -8.91
CA GLY A 146 23.11 -4.42 -8.43
C GLY A 146 22.91 -2.92 -8.56
N GLN A 147 23.71 -2.15 -7.80
CA GLN A 147 23.68 -0.71 -7.91
C GLN A 147 24.10 -0.29 -9.32
N THR A 148 23.29 0.52 -10.02
CA THR A 148 23.54 1.00 -11.38
C THR A 148 23.78 -0.10 -12.43
N ALA A 149 23.42 -1.35 -12.11
CA ALA A 149 23.38 -2.42 -13.11
C ALA A 149 22.43 -2.05 -14.27
N GLY A 150 22.69 -2.54 -15.47
CA GLY A 150 21.86 -2.27 -16.64
C GLY A 150 21.76 -3.49 -17.57
N ALA A 151 20.54 -3.96 -17.83
CA ALA A 151 20.24 -5.01 -18.76
C ALA A 151 19.30 -4.47 -19.84
N SER A 152 19.85 -4.10 -21.01
CA SER A 152 19.08 -3.49 -22.08
C SER A 152 18.78 -4.43 -23.25
N GLY A 153 19.50 -5.52 -23.41
CA GLY A 153 19.17 -6.54 -24.37
C GLY A 153 17.96 -7.40 -23.93
N ALA A 154 17.23 -7.96 -24.88
CA ALA A 154 16.20 -8.95 -24.57
C ALA A 154 16.85 -10.21 -23.97
N TYR A 155 16.25 -10.78 -22.93
CA TYR A 155 16.77 -11.93 -22.16
C TYR A 155 18.18 -11.69 -21.55
N ALA A 156 18.61 -10.43 -21.43
CA ALA A 156 19.91 -10.09 -20.87
C ALA A 156 19.92 -10.16 -19.35
N VAL A 157 21.06 -10.57 -18.75
CA VAL A 157 21.27 -10.64 -17.31
C VAL A 157 22.49 -9.80 -16.94
N ALA A 158 22.30 -8.76 -16.14
CA ALA A 158 23.37 -7.96 -15.54
C ALA A 158 23.38 -8.17 -14.03
N LEU A 159 24.46 -8.74 -13.49
CA LEU A 159 24.58 -9.08 -12.09
C LEU A 159 25.83 -8.48 -11.47
N GLY A 160 25.66 -7.54 -10.60
CA GLY A 160 26.74 -6.83 -9.91
C GLY A 160 26.66 -5.33 -10.08
N GLN A 161 27.44 -4.61 -9.26
CA GLN A 161 27.52 -3.16 -9.37
C GLN A 161 28.09 -2.74 -10.72
N ASN A 162 27.40 -1.84 -11.42
CA ASN A 162 27.77 -1.31 -12.75
C ASN A 162 27.82 -2.37 -13.87
N ALA A 163 27.37 -3.62 -13.66
CA ALA A 163 27.29 -4.63 -14.72
C ALA A 163 26.42 -4.11 -15.88
N LYS A 164 26.84 -4.38 -17.13
CA LYS A 164 26.13 -3.92 -18.34
C LYS A 164 25.97 -5.06 -19.36
N ALA A 165 24.75 -5.56 -19.48
CA ALA A 165 24.35 -6.57 -20.45
C ALA A 165 23.49 -5.91 -21.54
N ASN A 166 24.15 -5.41 -22.60
CA ASN A 166 23.54 -4.55 -23.61
C ASN A 166 23.13 -5.27 -24.90
N LYS A 167 23.42 -6.54 -25.01
CA LYS A 167 23.05 -7.36 -26.16
C LYS A 167 22.01 -8.40 -25.78
N ASP A 168 21.21 -8.82 -26.73
CA ASP A 168 20.25 -9.89 -26.52
C ASP A 168 20.97 -11.17 -26.06
N ASN A 169 20.38 -11.87 -25.09
CA ASN A 169 20.92 -13.09 -24.46
C ASN A 169 22.29 -12.90 -23.81
N SER A 170 22.73 -11.66 -23.53
CA SER A 170 24.03 -11.43 -22.90
C SER A 170 23.98 -11.55 -21.37
N VAL A 171 25.10 -11.95 -20.76
CA VAL A 171 25.31 -11.99 -19.32
C VAL A 171 26.53 -11.14 -18.99
N ALA A 172 26.44 -10.30 -17.90
CA ALA A 172 27.51 -9.44 -17.42
C ALA A 172 27.55 -9.41 -15.89
#